data_2e629b2af46ec1c10dfd930ffd42bd18
#
_entry.id   2e629b2af46ec1c10dfd930ffd42bd18
#
_cell.length_a   1.000
_cell.length_b   1.000
_cell.length_c   1.000
_cell.angle_alpha   90.00
_cell.angle_beta   90.00
_cell.angle_gamma   90.00
#
_symmetry.space_group_name_H-M   'P 1'
#
loop_
_entity.id
_entity.type
_entity.pdbx_description
1 polymer ?
#
loop_
_entity_poly.entity_id
_entity_poly.type
_entity_poly.pdbx_seq_one_letter_code
_entity_poly.pdbx_strand_id
1 'polypeptide(L)'
;NLLEVAYYSSSDKKITTSLIKEINNKASSPMDSDETGHYDVLSAFQKSIRGSDVNAALHYLARLISSGDLDSIYRRMTVIAYEDIGLANPNMGVRVDACINACERVGLPEARIPLGDMVIDLCLSPKSNSGHTALDLALKDVENGNIGKVPSHINAQAFGYKYPHDY
;
A
#
# COMPACT_ATOMS: atom_id res chain seq x y z
N ASN A 1 -23.99 -7.93 12.01
CA ASN A 1 -25.01 -7.14 11.31
C ASN A 1 -25.41 -5.93 12.15
N LEU A 2 -25.49 -4.72 11.53
CA LEU A 2 -25.74 -3.45 12.22
C LEU A 2 -27.06 -3.49 13.02
N LEU A 3 -28.07 -4.18 12.50
CA LEU A 3 -29.37 -4.34 13.15
C LEU A 3 -29.29 -5.21 14.41
N GLU A 4 -28.46 -6.24 14.41
CA GLU A 4 -28.23 -7.08 15.59
C GLU A 4 -27.53 -6.30 16.70
N VAL A 5 -26.51 -5.52 16.32
CA VAL A 5 -25.80 -4.63 17.26
C VAL A 5 -26.77 -3.61 17.85
N ALA A 6 -27.63 -2.99 17.03
CA ALA A 6 -28.64 -2.05 17.47
C ALA A 6 -29.66 -2.70 18.42
N TYR A 7 -30.09 -3.93 18.13
CA TYR A 7 -31.05 -4.68 18.96
C TYR A 7 -30.47 -5.01 20.34
N TYR A 8 -29.20 -5.50 20.38
CA TYR A 8 -28.54 -5.85 21.64
C TYR A 8 -28.06 -4.63 22.46
N SER A 9 -27.86 -3.48 21.80
CA SER A 9 -27.47 -2.24 22.46
C SER A 9 -28.64 -1.44 23.03
N SER A 10 -29.89 -1.82 22.68
CA SER A 10 -31.11 -1.17 23.16
C SER A 10 -31.60 -1.80 24.46
N SER A 11 -31.83 -0.97 25.49
CA SER A 11 -32.35 -1.42 26.79
C SER A 11 -33.77 -1.96 26.71
N ASP A 12 -34.58 -1.50 25.77
CA ASP A 12 -35.99 -1.89 25.54
C ASP A 12 -36.18 -2.72 24.28
N LYS A 13 -35.10 -3.22 23.68
CA LYS A 13 -35.09 -4.07 22.48
C LYS A 13 -35.82 -3.46 21.28
N LYS A 14 -35.92 -2.12 21.23
CA LYS A 14 -36.52 -1.38 20.13
C LYS A 14 -35.40 -0.75 19.27
N ILE A 15 -35.42 -1.05 17.99
CA ILE A 15 -34.50 -0.44 17.03
C ILE A 15 -35.13 0.86 16.54
N THR A 16 -34.53 1.99 16.92
CA THR A 16 -34.92 3.33 16.43
C THR A 16 -33.93 3.87 15.43
N THR A 17 -34.39 4.72 14.53
CA THR A 17 -33.49 5.39 13.56
C THR A 17 -32.42 6.26 14.23
N SER A 18 -32.72 6.80 15.42
CA SER A 18 -31.73 7.55 16.23
C SER A 18 -30.63 6.64 16.78
N LEU A 19 -31.00 5.44 17.28
CA LEU A 19 -30.05 4.45 17.79
C LEU A 19 -29.14 3.92 16.66
N ILE A 20 -29.72 3.64 15.49
CA ILE A 20 -28.97 3.23 14.31
C ILE A 20 -27.97 4.32 13.89
N LYS A 21 -28.40 5.58 13.88
CA LYS A 21 -27.52 6.72 13.58
C LYS A 21 -26.39 6.88 14.61
N GLU A 22 -26.69 6.70 15.90
CA GLU A 22 -25.70 6.79 16.97
C GLU A 22 -24.66 5.67 16.88
N ILE A 23 -25.10 4.44 16.59
CA ILE A 23 -24.19 3.29 16.40
C ILE A 23 -23.36 3.48 15.13
N ASN A 24 -23.99 3.95 14.05
CA ASN A 24 -23.29 4.24 12.80
C ASN A 24 -22.30 5.38 12.98
N ASN A 25 -22.64 6.45 13.69
CA ASN A 25 -21.72 7.55 13.99
C ASN A 25 -20.56 7.16 14.93
N LYS A 26 -20.74 6.15 15.79
CA LYS A 26 -19.64 5.55 16.59
C LYS A 26 -18.78 4.59 15.76
N ALA A 27 -19.39 3.95 14.75
CA ALA A 27 -18.70 3.08 13.80
C ALA A 27 -18.09 3.86 12.61
N SER A 28 -18.71 4.98 12.24
CA SER A 28 -18.23 5.86 11.16
C SER A 28 -17.16 6.79 11.71
N SER A 29 -15.93 6.46 11.47
CA SER A 29 -14.85 7.47 11.45
C SER A 29 -15.24 8.56 10.43
N PRO A 30 -14.85 9.86 10.63
CA PRO A 30 -15.12 10.93 9.68
C PRO A 30 -14.67 10.69 8.22
N MET A 31 -14.05 9.55 7.95
CA MET A 31 -13.61 9.10 6.61
C MET A 31 -14.73 8.59 5.71
N ASP A 32 -15.91 8.21 6.24
CA ASP A 32 -16.94 7.52 5.45
C ASP A 32 -17.82 8.45 4.59
N SER A 33 -17.60 9.76 4.62
CA SER A 33 -18.44 10.71 3.89
C SER A 33 -17.79 11.39 2.69
N ASP A 34 -16.48 11.15 2.44
CA ASP A 34 -15.77 11.82 1.36
C ASP A 34 -14.66 10.94 0.78
N GLU A 35 -14.80 10.52 -0.49
CA GLU A 35 -13.76 9.83 -1.24
C GLU A 35 -12.41 10.57 -1.18
N THR A 36 -12.46 11.91 -1.17
CA THR A 36 -11.30 12.79 -1.03
C THR A 36 -10.55 12.53 0.28
N GLY A 37 -11.27 12.37 1.39
CA GLY A 37 -10.69 12.09 2.71
C GLY A 37 -9.97 10.73 2.77
N HIS A 38 -10.49 9.71 2.08
CA HIS A 38 -9.87 8.40 2.00
C HIS A 38 -8.53 8.44 1.23
N TYR A 39 -8.51 9.12 0.08
CA TYR A 39 -7.27 9.31 -0.70
C TYR A 39 -6.23 10.12 0.05
N ASP A 40 -6.64 11.12 0.83
CA ASP A 40 -5.75 11.90 1.68
C ASP A 40 -5.07 11.04 2.74
N VAL A 41 -5.81 10.11 3.37
CA VAL A 41 -5.25 9.18 4.37
C VAL A 41 -4.28 8.20 3.73
N LEU A 42 -4.59 7.64 2.55
CA LEU A 42 -3.68 6.77 1.81
C LEU A 42 -2.39 7.52 1.40
N SER A 43 -2.51 8.77 0.98
CA SER A 43 -1.36 9.63 0.64
C SER A 43 -0.50 9.93 1.88
N ALA A 44 -1.13 10.25 3.01
CA ALA A 44 -0.46 10.50 4.27
C ALA A 44 0.24 9.24 4.81
N PHE A 45 -0.40 8.07 4.68
CA PHE A 45 0.18 6.78 5.04
C PHE A 45 1.48 6.53 4.27
N GLN A 46 1.47 6.63 2.95
CA GLN A 46 2.68 6.45 2.12
C GLN A 46 3.76 7.47 2.47
N LYS A 47 3.41 8.76 2.60
CA LYS A 47 4.37 9.82 2.90
C LYS A 47 5.01 9.65 4.28
N SER A 48 4.26 9.17 5.28
CA SER A 48 4.78 8.88 6.61
C SER A 48 5.80 7.74 6.56
N ILE A 49 5.53 6.66 5.82
CA ILE A 49 6.48 5.56 5.61
C ILE A 49 7.73 6.05 4.86
N ARG A 50 7.55 6.82 3.78
CA ARG A 50 8.66 7.42 3.03
C ARG A 50 9.53 8.31 3.90
N GLY A 51 8.92 9.07 4.81
CA GLY A 51 9.61 9.91 5.78
C GLY A 51 10.15 9.17 7.01
N SER A 52 9.97 7.84 7.11
CA SER A 52 10.37 7.03 8.26
C SER A 52 9.72 7.44 9.58
N ASP A 53 8.53 8.06 9.52
CA ASP A 53 7.72 8.41 10.70
C ASP A 53 6.81 7.24 11.08
N VAL A 54 7.31 6.37 11.96
CA VAL A 54 6.61 5.17 12.43
C VAL A 54 5.29 5.53 13.12
N ASN A 55 5.27 6.57 13.93
CA ASN A 55 4.07 6.93 14.71
C ASN A 55 2.95 7.42 13.79
N ALA A 56 3.26 8.30 12.85
CA ALA A 56 2.29 8.77 11.86
C ALA A 56 1.82 7.62 10.96
N ALA A 57 2.73 6.76 10.48
CA ALA A 57 2.39 5.63 9.64
C ALA A 57 1.42 4.65 10.33
N LEU A 58 1.67 4.31 11.59
CA LEU A 58 0.77 3.45 12.37
C LEU A 58 -0.58 4.12 12.65
N HIS A 59 -0.61 5.44 12.88
CA HIS A 59 -1.85 6.19 13.04
C HIS A 59 -2.71 6.13 11.76
N TYR A 60 -2.12 6.37 10.59
CA TYR A 60 -2.85 6.30 9.32
C TYR A 60 -3.23 4.86 8.96
N LEU A 61 -2.38 3.86 9.27
CA LEU A 61 -2.74 2.45 9.15
C LEU A 61 -4.00 2.11 9.98
N ALA A 62 -4.05 2.56 11.23
CA ALA A 62 -5.21 2.31 12.10
C ALA A 62 -6.50 2.93 11.54
N ARG A 63 -6.42 4.14 10.94
CA ARG A 63 -7.56 4.77 10.26
C ARG A 63 -8.03 3.96 9.05
N LEU A 64 -7.09 3.46 8.22
CA LEU A 64 -7.41 2.62 7.06
C LEU A 64 -7.99 1.27 7.47
N ILE A 65 -7.47 0.63 8.52
CA ILE A 65 -8.05 -0.61 9.06
C ILE A 65 -9.49 -0.36 9.56
N SER A 66 -9.74 0.77 10.22
CA SER A 66 -11.07 1.12 10.73
C SER A 66 -12.10 1.34 9.62
N SER A 67 -11.68 1.75 8.41
CA SER A 67 -12.55 1.84 7.24
C SER A 67 -12.85 0.47 6.59
N GLY A 68 -12.10 -0.57 6.96
CA GLY A 68 -12.26 -1.92 6.43
C GLY A 68 -11.64 -2.14 5.03
N ASP A 69 -10.98 -1.14 4.45
CA ASP A 69 -10.36 -1.22 3.12
C ASP A 69 -8.95 -1.79 3.20
N LEU A 70 -8.84 -3.10 3.39
CA LEU A 70 -7.57 -3.80 3.39
C LEU A 70 -6.90 -3.82 2.02
N ASP A 71 -7.66 -3.86 0.93
CA ASP A 71 -7.14 -3.91 -0.44
C ASP A 71 -6.30 -2.67 -0.76
N SER A 72 -6.77 -1.49 -0.36
CA SER A 72 -6.01 -0.24 -0.55
C SER A 72 -4.72 -0.22 0.28
N ILE A 73 -4.74 -0.78 1.50
CA ILE A 73 -3.54 -0.94 2.34
C ILE A 73 -2.53 -1.85 1.62
N TYR A 74 -2.95 -3.02 1.16
CA TYR A 74 -2.10 -4.00 0.49
C TYR A 74 -1.45 -3.42 -0.78
N ARG A 75 -2.27 -2.81 -1.63
CA ARG A 75 -1.78 -2.15 -2.85
C ARG A 75 -0.78 -1.05 -2.52
N ARG A 76 -1.04 -0.23 -1.52
CA ARG A 76 -0.16 0.86 -1.13
C ARG A 76 1.16 0.35 -0.56
N MET A 77 1.16 -0.67 0.29
CA MET A 77 2.38 -1.30 0.82
C MET A 77 3.23 -1.90 -0.30
N THR A 78 2.60 -2.56 -1.27
CA THR A 78 3.30 -3.10 -2.45
C THR A 78 3.99 -1.99 -3.24
N VAL A 79 3.28 -0.89 -3.53
CA VAL A 79 3.88 0.27 -4.22
C VAL A 79 5.07 0.83 -3.45
N ILE A 80 4.92 1.05 -2.13
CA ILE A 80 6.00 1.56 -1.26
C ILE A 80 7.23 0.65 -1.31
N ALA A 81 7.03 -0.67 -1.28
CA ALA A 81 8.13 -1.63 -1.30
C ALA A 81 9.00 -1.52 -2.55
N TYR A 82 8.40 -1.25 -3.71
CA TYR A 82 9.11 -1.16 -4.99
C TYR A 82 9.48 0.27 -5.40
N GLU A 83 8.65 1.27 -5.06
CA GLU A 83 8.87 2.67 -5.43
C GLU A 83 9.79 3.40 -4.44
N ASP A 84 9.48 3.31 -3.13
CA ASP A 84 10.15 4.11 -2.11
C ASP A 84 11.37 3.40 -1.51
N ILE A 85 11.31 2.08 -1.34
CA ILE A 85 12.40 1.27 -0.79
C ILE A 85 13.25 0.68 -1.92
N GLY A 86 12.60 0.03 -2.89
CA GLY A 86 13.20 -0.47 -4.11
C GLY A 86 14.52 -1.21 -3.87
N LEU A 87 15.55 -0.80 -4.59
CA LEU A 87 16.87 -1.45 -4.56
C LEU A 87 17.65 -1.23 -3.25
N ALA A 88 17.22 -0.34 -2.36
CA ALA A 88 17.83 -0.19 -1.05
C ALA A 88 17.60 -1.41 -0.14
N ASN A 89 16.47 -2.11 -0.34
CA ASN A 89 16.16 -3.41 0.28
C ASN A 89 15.36 -4.29 -0.68
N PRO A 90 16.04 -5.01 -1.61
CA PRO A 90 15.37 -5.79 -2.67
C PRO A 90 14.42 -6.88 -2.16
N ASN A 91 14.60 -7.33 -0.92
CA ASN A 91 13.74 -8.36 -0.30
C ASN A 91 12.42 -7.81 0.23
N MET A 92 12.23 -6.49 0.25
CA MET A 92 11.04 -5.88 0.85
C MET A 92 9.76 -6.26 0.11
N GLY A 93 9.78 -6.36 -1.22
CA GLY A 93 8.63 -6.81 -2.00
C GLY A 93 8.14 -8.20 -1.59
N VAL A 94 9.07 -9.16 -1.41
CA VAL A 94 8.75 -10.53 -0.96
C VAL A 94 8.18 -10.53 0.46
N ARG A 95 8.71 -9.70 1.35
CA ARG A 95 8.23 -9.59 2.74
C ARG A 95 6.83 -8.99 2.81
N VAL A 96 6.55 -7.98 1.99
CA VAL A 96 5.21 -7.39 1.88
C VAL A 96 4.21 -8.41 1.33
N ASP A 97 4.57 -9.18 0.29
CA ASP A 97 3.71 -10.23 -0.25
C ASP A 97 3.41 -11.31 0.80
N ALA A 98 4.42 -11.77 1.54
CA ALA A 98 4.22 -12.72 2.63
C ALA A 98 3.31 -12.16 3.75
N CYS A 99 3.43 -10.87 4.07
CA CYS A 99 2.55 -10.19 5.02
C CYS A 99 1.10 -10.15 4.53
N ILE A 100 0.88 -9.77 3.27
CA ILE A 100 -0.46 -9.74 2.65
C ILE A 100 -1.10 -11.13 2.71
N ASN A 101 -0.38 -12.16 2.27
CA ASN A 101 -0.86 -13.54 2.34
C ASN A 101 -1.21 -13.99 3.77
N ALA A 102 -0.45 -13.56 4.78
CA ALA A 102 -0.76 -13.83 6.19
C ALA A 102 -2.05 -13.13 6.62
N CYS A 103 -2.21 -11.84 6.25
CA CYS A 103 -3.41 -11.06 6.56
C CYS A 103 -4.68 -11.66 5.94
N GLU A 104 -4.61 -12.11 4.69
CA GLU A 104 -5.73 -12.75 4.01
C GLU A 104 -6.16 -14.08 4.66
N ARG A 105 -5.19 -14.83 5.20
CA ARG A 105 -5.47 -16.10 5.89
C ARG A 105 -6.13 -15.91 7.25
N VAL A 106 -5.71 -14.90 8.01
CA VAL A 106 -6.22 -14.70 9.37
C VAL A 106 -7.42 -13.77 9.43
N GLY A 107 -7.52 -12.81 8.51
CA GLY A 107 -8.58 -11.81 8.50
C GLY A 107 -8.51 -10.83 9.68
N LEU A 108 -9.46 -9.89 9.72
CA LEU A 108 -9.62 -8.99 10.88
C LEU A 108 -10.36 -9.71 12.02
N PRO A 109 -10.00 -9.47 13.28
CA PRO A 109 -9.09 -8.40 13.75
C PRO A 109 -7.59 -8.77 13.76
N GLU A 110 -7.21 -10.03 13.53
CA GLU A 110 -5.83 -10.53 13.69
C GLU A 110 -4.87 -9.97 12.63
N ALA A 111 -5.34 -9.65 11.43
CA ALA A 111 -4.54 -9.08 10.34
C ALA A 111 -3.81 -7.77 10.74
N ARG A 112 -4.31 -7.06 11.76
CA ARG A 112 -3.65 -5.86 12.30
C ARG A 112 -2.24 -6.15 12.83
N ILE A 113 -1.95 -7.40 13.27
CA ILE A 113 -0.65 -7.78 13.85
C ILE A 113 0.42 -7.79 12.76
N PRO A 114 0.33 -8.63 11.72
CA PRO A 114 1.30 -8.61 10.63
C PRO A 114 1.35 -7.27 9.90
N LEU A 115 0.23 -6.53 9.78
CA LEU A 115 0.22 -5.19 9.18
C LEU A 115 1.04 -4.19 10.00
N GLY A 116 0.90 -4.18 11.33
CA GLY A 116 1.67 -3.30 12.20
C GLY A 116 3.17 -3.55 12.11
N ASP A 117 3.59 -4.82 12.21
CA ASP A 117 4.99 -5.22 12.07
C ASP A 117 5.55 -4.83 10.70
N MET A 118 4.80 -5.08 9.62
CA MET A 118 5.25 -4.76 8.26
C MET A 118 5.39 -3.25 8.04
N VAL A 119 4.47 -2.44 8.56
CA VAL A 119 4.54 -0.97 8.44
C VAL A 119 5.75 -0.41 9.20
N ILE A 120 6.06 -0.95 10.38
CA ILE A 120 7.28 -0.58 11.13
C ILE A 120 8.53 -0.91 10.30
N ASP A 121 8.59 -2.11 9.72
CA ASP A 121 9.70 -2.55 8.89
C ASP A 121 9.88 -1.69 7.63
N LEU A 122 8.77 -1.35 6.95
CA LEU A 122 8.77 -0.41 5.83
C LEU A 122 9.30 0.97 6.22
N CYS A 123 8.90 1.49 7.39
CA CYS A 123 9.38 2.78 7.89
C CYS A 123 10.89 2.77 8.18
N LEU A 124 11.39 1.70 8.80
CA LEU A 124 12.78 1.59 9.23
C LEU A 124 13.73 1.15 8.10
N SER A 125 13.20 0.66 6.99
CA SER A 125 14.00 0.26 5.83
C SER A 125 14.66 1.47 5.16
N PRO A 126 15.90 1.35 4.65
CA PRO A 126 16.48 2.39 3.81
C PRO A 126 15.63 2.63 2.57
N LYS A 127 15.68 3.84 2.01
CA LYS A 127 14.85 4.29 0.90
C LYS A 127 15.68 4.53 -0.35
N SER A 128 15.20 4.09 -1.52
CA SER A 128 15.77 4.41 -2.82
C SER A 128 14.70 4.29 -3.91
N ASN A 129 14.43 5.36 -4.60
CA ASN A 129 13.57 5.38 -5.77
C ASN A 129 14.34 5.24 -7.10
N SER A 130 15.63 4.87 -7.06
CA SER A 130 16.50 4.86 -8.24
C SER A 130 15.98 3.97 -9.37
N GLY A 131 15.41 2.79 -9.05
CA GLY A 131 14.86 1.88 -10.05
C GLY A 131 13.64 2.46 -10.76
N HIS A 132 12.71 3.04 -10.01
CA HIS A 132 11.53 3.73 -10.55
C HIS A 132 11.94 4.92 -11.42
N THR A 133 12.79 5.81 -10.90
CA THR A 133 13.27 6.98 -11.63
C THR A 133 14.00 6.60 -12.92
N ALA A 134 14.81 5.55 -12.92
CA ALA A 134 15.53 5.09 -14.10
C ALA A 134 14.57 4.61 -15.20
N LEU A 135 13.53 3.88 -14.84
CA LEU A 135 12.51 3.44 -15.80
C LEU A 135 11.72 4.62 -16.36
N ASP A 136 11.33 5.58 -15.51
CA ASP A 136 10.60 6.77 -15.95
C ASP A 136 11.42 7.62 -16.96
N LEU A 137 12.73 7.76 -16.72
CA LEU A 137 13.61 8.43 -17.67
C LEU A 137 13.68 7.69 -19.01
N ALA A 138 13.81 6.37 -18.97
CA ALA A 138 13.83 5.55 -20.19
C ALA A 138 12.50 5.62 -20.96
N LEU A 139 11.36 5.60 -20.24
CA LEU A 139 10.03 5.77 -20.85
C LEU A 139 9.91 7.14 -21.53
N LYS A 140 10.38 8.19 -20.87
CA LYS A 140 10.38 9.54 -21.44
C LYS A 140 11.22 9.66 -22.70
N ASP A 141 12.37 8.96 -22.77
CA ASP A 141 13.17 8.91 -23.99
C ASP A 141 12.41 8.25 -25.14
N VAL A 142 11.71 7.13 -24.88
CA VAL A 142 10.88 6.46 -25.86
C VAL A 142 9.73 7.36 -26.33
N GLU A 143 9.04 8.03 -25.42
CA GLU A 143 7.96 8.96 -25.72
C GLU A 143 8.42 10.16 -26.57
N ASN A 144 9.66 10.61 -26.36
CA ASN A 144 10.28 11.67 -27.17
C ASN A 144 10.82 11.18 -28.53
N GLY A 145 10.62 9.92 -28.87
CA GLY A 145 11.06 9.33 -30.13
C GLY A 145 12.55 8.93 -30.18
N ASN A 146 13.25 8.96 -29.06
CA ASN A 146 14.65 8.53 -28.95
C ASN A 146 14.79 7.01 -28.89
N ILE A 147 14.23 6.31 -29.88
CA ILE A 147 14.07 4.85 -29.83
C ILE A 147 15.28 4.13 -30.47
N GLY A 148 15.89 4.73 -31.49
CA GLY A 148 17.00 4.09 -32.22
C GLY A 148 16.64 2.72 -32.83
N LYS A 149 17.58 2.13 -33.58
CA LYS A 149 17.47 0.74 -34.03
C LYS A 149 18.15 -0.19 -33.03
N VAL A 150 17.58 -1.38 -32.81
CA VAL A 150 18.25 -2.40 -32.02
C VAL A 150 19.62 -2.73 -32.69
N PRO A 151 20.74 -2.60 -31.97
CA PRO A 151 22.06 -2.91 -32.51
C PRO A 151 22.15 -4.35 -33.02
N SER A 152 22.86 -4.56 -34.14
CA SER A 152 22.93 -5.88 -34.78
C SER A 152 23.53 -6.97 -33.91
N HIS A 153 24.40 -6.62 -32.99
CA HIS A 153 25.05 -7.58 -32.08
C HIS A 153 24.16 -8.09 -30.94
N ILE A 154 23.01 -7.48 -30.69
CA ILE A 154 22.04 -7.87 -29.65
C ILE A 154 20.64 -8.12 -30.19
N ASN A 155 20.43 -8.08 -31.50
CA ASN A 155 19.14 -8.42 -32.08
C ASN A 155 18.87 -9.94 -32.03
N ALA A 156 17.63 -10.35 -32.30
CA ALA A 156 17.23 -11.76 -32.25
C ALA A 156 18.00 -12.70 -33.23
N GLN A 157 18.70 -12.14 -34.23
CA GLN A 157 19.49 -12.87 -35.23
C GLN A 157 20.97 -12.89 -34.89
N ALA A 158 21.39 -12.27 -33.79
CA ALA A 158 22.78 -12.23 -33.38
C ALA A 158 23.30 -13.63 -33.01
N PHE A 159 24.32 -14.12 -33.73
CA PHE A 159 24.94 -15.42 -33.47
C PHE A 159 26.19 -15.21 -32.58
N GLY A 160 26.30 -15.97 -31.49
CA GLY A 160 27.48 -15.95 -30.62
C GLY A 160 27.58 -14.66 -29.80
N TYR A 161 26.46 -14.14 -29.32
CA TYR A 161 26.44 -12.94 -28.49
C TYR A 161 27.40 -13.02 -27.29
N LYS A 162 28.31 -12.06 -27.21
CA LYS A 162 29.14 -11.81 -26.03
C LYS A 162 28.80 -10.42 -25.52
N TYR A 163 28.35 -10.35 -24.29
CA TYR A 163 28.13 -9.06 -23.63
C TYR A 163 29.46 -8.34 -23.48
N PRO A 164 29.63 -7.08 -23.90
CA PRO A 164 30.82 -6.33 -23.63
C PRO A 164 31.03 -6.23 -22.13
N HIS A 165 32.21 -6.60 -21.63
CA HIS A 165 32.51 -6.56 -20.20
C HIS A 165 32.87 -5.16 -19.68
N ASP A 166 32.93 -4.17 -20.56
CA ASP A 166 33.37 -2.79 -20.27
C ASP A 166 32.13 -1.87 -20.19
N TYR A 167 31.48 -1.87 -19.05
CA TYR A 167 30.54 -0.86 -18.64
C TYR A 167 31.13 0.05 -17.60
#